data_5f4711bb19dc2b2db2cac2bde4e386b5
#
_entry.id   5f4711bb19dc2b2db2cac2bde4e386b5
#
_cell.length_a   1.000
_cell.length_b   1.000
_cell.length_c   1.000
_cell.angle_alpha   90.00
_cell.angle_beta   90.00
_cell.angle_gamma   90.00
#
_symmetry.space_group_name_H-M   'P 1'
#
loop_
_entity.id
_entity.type
_entity.pdbx_description
1 polymer ?
#
loop_
_entity_poly.entity_id
_entity_poly.type
_entity_poly.pdbx_seq_one_letter_code
_entity_poly.pdbx_strand_id
1 'polypeptide(L)'
;MNLENNKPMKEVGVKMKFIHMADAHLGVQPDKGKPWSSEREQEIKDTFVKVIQDAEDKQVDLLLIAGDLFHMPPSEGMLRDVDYVLSKLTKTKTIMIAGNHDYMKPDSPMANYKFSSKTICLAADKISNVYMKDLNTCVTGFSYSERENEDDILNQIKPAKAGAINILLAHGGDAKHLPFNKKNLRESNFDYVALGHIHKPEIIKENAVIMAGSLEPIDYTDTGARGYIYGEVANGVVKTEFVPIAQRAYMNLLINIKPDHTPRMIVDLVDRQIQNLGTKNIYRILVKGQNHNRDVFDFSSLMSRYNIYEVVTEVSEAYDLQKLYEENQNNLIGRFINQLSDHYYSDEICKKAVHYGLDVLLKTGEQ
;
A
#
# COMPACT_ATOMS: atom_id res chain seq x y z
N MET A 1 32.86 -17.04 -22.47
CA MET A 1 33.65 -15.91 -21.94
C MET A 1 32.80 -15.19 -20.93
N ASN A 2 33.03 -15.50 -19.64
CA ASN A 2 32.32 -14.85 -18.52
C ASN A 2 32.92 -13.44 -18.38
N LEU A 3 32.16 -12.43 -18.74
CA LEU A 3 32.44 -11.06 -18.31
C LEU A 3 32.05 -10.98 -16.82
N GLU A 4 32.99 -11.27 -15.94
CA GLU A 4 32.88 -10.90 -14.54
C GLU A 4 32.76 -9.38 -14.48
N ASN A 5 31.60 -8.92 -13.96
CA ASN A 5 31.35 -7.52 -13.63
C ASN A 5 32.33 -7.09 -12.53
N ASN A 6 33.48 -6.61 -12.93
CA ASN A 6 34.47 -6.00 -12.04
C ASN A 6 33.92 -4.66 -11.54
N LYS A 7 33.04 -4.68 -10.52
CA LYS A 7 32.80 -3.47 -9.72
C LYS A 7 34.10 -3.08 -9.03
N PRO A 8 34.56 -1.82 -9.12
CA PRO A 8 35.74 -1.38 -8.38
C PRO A 8 35.55 -1.64 -6.89
N MET A 9 36.59 -2.16 -6.22
CA MET A 9 36.55 -2.44 -4.79
C MET A 9 36.21 -1.15 -4.04
N LYS A 10 35.10 -1.19 -3.26
CA LYS A 10 34.71 -0.09 -2.38
C LYS A 10 35.62 -0.08 -1.15
N GLU A 11 35.95 1.10 -0.65
CA GLU A 11 36.77 1.23 0.55
C GLU A 11 36.18 0.39 1.70
N VAL A 12 37.03 -0.44 2.29
CA VAL A 12 36.67 -1.29 3.42
C VAL A 12 36.44 -0.40 4.65
N GLY A 13 35.24 -0.43 5.22
CA GLY A 13 34.99 0.17 6.53
C GLY A 13 33.88 1.21 6.65
N VAL A 14 33.30 1.71 5.55
CA VAL A 14 32.17 2.66 5.67
C VAL A 14 30.94 1.90 6.13
N LYS A 15 30.43 2.25 7.31
CA LYS A 15 29.15 1.78 7.83
C LYS A 15 28.17 2.95 7.79
N MET A 16 27.07 2.81 7.06
CA MET A 16 26.00 3.80 6.92
C MET A 16 24.65 3.16 7.25
N LYS A 17 23.83 3.85 8.04
CA LYS A 17 22.44 3.51 8.27
C LYS A 17 21.55 4.47 7.50
N PHE A 18 20.48 3.97 6.91
CA PHE A 18 19.53 4.82 6.20
C PHE A 18 18.09 4.41 6.46
N ILE A 19 17.19 5.37 6.31
CA ILE A 19 15.76 5.15 6.16
C ILE A 19 15.34 5.57 4.76
N HIS A 20 14.52 4.76 4.11
CA HIS A 20 13.85 5.06 2.86
C HIS A 20 12.34 5.03 3.09
N MET A 21 11.70 6.16 2.92
CA MET A 21 10.25 6.33 2.99
C MET A 21 9.72 7.03 1.74
N ALA A 22 8.43 6.88 1.47
CA ALA A 22 7.72 7.52 0.37
C ALA A 22 6.25 7.74 0.74
N ASP A 23 5.53 8.45 -0.10
CA ASP A 23 4.06 8.49 -0.13
C ASP A 23 3.44 8.75 1.26
N ALA A 24 3.98 9.75 1.97
CA ALA A 24 3.44 10.16 3.27
C ALA A 24 2.13 10.92 3.15
N HIS A 25 1.91 11.61 2.02
CA HIS A 25 0.70 12.35 1.70
C HIS A 25 0.20 13.29 2.81
N LEU A 26 1.11 14.05 3.42
CA LEU A 26 0.75 15.04 4.44
C LEU A 26 -0.32 16.01 3.91
N GLY A 27 -1.34 16.24 4.74
CA GLY A 27 -2.48 17.10 4.40
C GLY A 27 -3.62 16.39 3.68
N VAL A 28 -3.56 15.07 3.44
CA VAL A 28 -4.71 14.29 2.99
C VAL A 28 -5.66 14.01 4.15
N GLN A 29 -6.95 14.05 3.85
CA GLN A 29 -8.00 13.58 4.76
C GLN A 29 -8.74 12.42 4.09
N PRO A 30 -8.33 11.17 4.35
CA PRO A 30 -8.99 9.97 3.82
C PRO A 30 -10.44 9.83 4.29
N ASP A 31 -11.25 9.12 3.52
CA ASP A 31 -12.61 8.70 3.88
C ASP A 31 -13.54 9.85 4.29
N LYS A 32 -13.50 10.99 3.59
CA LYS A 32 -14.38 12.13 3.90
C LYS A 32 -15.84 11.68 4.07
N GLY A 33 -16.44 12.11 5.18
CA GLY A 33 -17.81 11.75 5.56
C GLY A 33 -17.92 10.49 6.43
N LYS A 34 -16.85 9.74 6.65
CA LYS A 34 -16.82 8.64 7.63
C LYS A 34 -16.46 9.15 9.03
N PRO A 35 -16.95 8.51 10.10
CA PRO A 35 -16.71 8.97 11.47
C PRO A 35 -15.24 9.14 11.86
N TRP A 36 -14.35 8.30 11.34
CA TRP A 36 -12.92 8.30 11.63
C TRP A 36 -12.10 9.26 10.76
N SER A 37 -12.71 9.87 9.73
CA SER A 37 -12.00 10.67 8.73
C SER A 37 -11.28 11.88 9.35
N SER A 38 -11.88 12.51 10.39
CA SER A 38 -11.27 13.66 11.06
C SER A 38 -9.97 13.34 11.81
N GLU A 39 -9.78 12.08 12.22
CA GLU A 39 -8.58 11.63 12.92
C GLU A 39 -7.44 11.29 11.94
N ARG A 40 -7.78 10.89 10.70
CA ARG A 40 -6.81 10.34 9.74
C ARG A 40 -5.71 11.32 9.34
N GLU A 41 -6.04 12.59 9.16
CA GLU A 41 -5.04 13.62 8.82
C GLU A 41 -3.97 13.75 9.91
N GLN A 42 -4.40 13.75 11.19
CA GLN A 42 -3.49 13.82 12.32
C GLN A 42 -2.67 12.54 12.47
N GLU A 43 -3.28 11.37 12.30
CA GLU A 43 -2.58 10.08 12.35
C GLU A 43 -1.46 9.99 11.29
N ILE A 44 -1.73 10.45 10.06
CA ILE A 44 -0.72 10.50 8.98
C ILE A 44 0.45 11.40 9.38
N LYS A 45 0.16 12.57 9.96
CA LYS A 45 1.17 13.48 10.47
C LYS A 45 1.98 12.88 11.61
N ASP A 46 1.31 12.24 12.56
CA ASP A 46 1.96 11.59 13.71
C ASP A 46 2.85 10.43 13.27
N THR A 47 2.43 9.66 12.27
CA THR A 47 3.23 8.58 11.71
C THR A 47 4.49 9.12 11.02
N PHE A 48 4.40 10.22 10.26
CA PHE A 48 5.57 10.89 9.72
C PHE A 48 6.54 11.35 10.84
N VAL A 49 6.02 12.02 11.88
CA VAL A 49 6.82 12.43 13.05
C VAL A 49 7.49 11.23 13.71
N LYS A 50 6.79 10.10 13.81
CA LYS A 50 7.34 8.87 14.38
C LYS A 50 8.49 8.30 13.56
N VAL A 51 8.44 8.36 12.23
CA VAL A 51 9.57 7.96 11.37
C VAL A 51 10.80 8.83 11.63
N ILE A 52 10.60 10.15 11.79
CA ILE A 52 11.71 11.07 12.10
C ILE A 52 12.28 10.78 13.48
N GLN A 53 11.44 10.47 14.47
CA GLN A 53 11.89 10.04 15.79
C GLN A 53 12.69 8.73 15.71
N ASP A 54 12.20 7.75 14.97
CA ASP A 54 12.91 6.48 14.77
C ASP A 54 14.27 6.68 14.08
N ALA A 55 14.36 7.64 13.13
CA ALA A 55 15.63 7.99 12.48
C ALA A 55 16.64 8.58 13.49
N GLU A 56 16.19 9.45 14.39
CA GLU A 56 17.04 10.02 15.44
C GLU A 56 17.44 8.95 16.46
N ASP A 57 16.50 8.15 16.97
CA ASP A 57 16.77 7.12 17.98
C ASP A 57 17.74 6.05 17.47
N LYS A 58 17.61 5.65 16.19
CA LYS A 58 18.51 4.69 15.53
C LYS A 58 19.83 5.32 15.09
N GLN A 59 19.98 6.64 15.24
CA GLN A 59 21.15 7.40 14.76
C GLN A 59 21.44 7.11 13.29
N VAL A 60 20.41 7.31 12.45
CA VAL A 60 20.46 7.12 11.00
C VAL A 60 21.36 8.20 10.37
N ASP A 61 22.16 7.83 9.38
CA ASP A 61 23.05 8.76 8.66
C ASP A 61 22.34 9.47 7.50
N LEU A 62 21.39 8.76 6.84
CA LEU A 62 20.72 9.25 5.64
C LEU A 62 19.22 8.91 5.68
N LEU A 63 18.39 9.93 5.49
CA LEU A 63 16.97 9.79 5.25
C LEU A 63 16.67 10.06 3.77
N LEU A 64 16.06 9.11 3.09
CA LEU A 64 15.61 9.19 1.70
C LEU A 64 14.10 9.32 1.67
N ILE A 65 13.58 10.38 1.06
CA ILE A 65 12.15 10.60 0.85
C ILE A 65 11.86 10.54 -0.65
N ALA A 66 11.27 9.44 -1.08
CA ALA A 66 11.09 9.10 -2.49
C ALA A 66 9.77 9.64 -3.09
N GLY A 67 9.46 10.92 -2.84
CA GLY A 67 8.31 11.65 -3.41
C GLY A 67 7.02 11.50 -2.62
N ASP A 68 6.04 12.30 -3.02
CA ASP A 68 4.70 12.39 -2.45
C ASP A 68 4.69 12.55 -0.92
N LEU A 69 5.60 13.42 -0.44
CA LEU A 69 5.61 13.81 0.97
C LEU A 69 4.32 14.56 1.33
N PHE A 70 3.80 15.38 0.39
CA PHE A 70 2.55 16.10 0.52
C PHE A 70 1.51 15.58 -0.48
N HIS A 71 0.25 15.61 -0.09
CA HIS A 71 -0.85 15.15 -0.96
C HIS A 71 -1.17 16.11 -2.13
N MET A 72 -0.74 17.33 -2.04
CA MET A 72 -0.84 18.39 -3.05
C MET A 72 0.39 19.30 -2.95
N PRO A 73 0.69 20.13 -3.97
CA PRO A 73 1.76 21.12 -3.85
C PRO A 73 1.64 21.92 -2.56
N PRO A 74 2.65 21.89 -1.68
CA PRO A 74 2.53 22.41 -0.32
C PRO A 74 2.54 23.94 -0.26
N SER A 75 1.85 24.49 0.75
CA SER A 75 2.03 25.87 1.16
C SER A 75 3.34 26.07 1.93
N GLU A 76 3.81 27.33 2.05
CA GLU A 76 4.96 27.63 2.89
C GLU A 76 4.78 27.23 4.37
N GLY A 77 3.53 27.26 4.88
CA GLY A 77 3.20 26.81 6.24
C GLY A 77 3.51 25.33 6.42
N MET A 78 3.05 24.50 5.48
CA MET A 78 3.32 23.06 5.50
C MET A 78 4.82 22.75 5.38
N LEU A 79 5.54 23.51 4.55
CA LEU A 79 6.99 23.36 4.42
C LEU A 79 7.71 23.71 5.72
N ARG A 80 7.31 24.79 6.42
CA ARG A 80 7.86 25.16 7.73
C ARG A 80 7.59 24.08 8.79
N ASP A 81 6.40 23.50 8.80
CA ASP A 81 6.06 22.43 9.74
C ASP A 81 6.93 21.19 9.52
N VAL A 82 7.13 20.78 8.26
CA VAL A 82 8.01 19.65 7.92
C VAL A 82 9.46 19.97 8.23
N ASP A 83 9.95 21.17 7.88
CA ASP A 83 11.32 21.59 8.18
C ASP A 83 11.59 21.61 9.69
N TYR A 84 10.62 22.07 10.49
CA TYR A 84 10.71 22.00 11.94
C TYR A 84 10.84 20.54 12.44
N VAL A 85 10.06 19.61 11.89
CA VAL A 85 10.17 18.20 12.26
C VAL A 85 11.52 17.63 11.86
N LEU A 86 11.98 17.88 10.62
CA LEU A 86 13.28 17.43 10.13
C LEU A 86 14.47 18.05 10.89
N SER A 87 14.30 19.26 11.43
CA SER A 87 15.34 19.92 12.24
C SER A 87 15.68 19.22 13.56
N LYS A 88 14.83 18.28 14.00
CA LYS A 88 15.09 17.43 15.18
C LYS A 88 16.18 16.39 14.93
N LEU A 89 16.49 16.11 13.67
CA LEU A 89 17.56 15.20 13.29
C LEU A 89 18.94 15.83 13.58
N THR A 90 19.66 15.30 14.54
CA THR A 90 20.95 15.87 14.98
C THR A 90 22.09 15.49 14.04
N LYS A 91 22.04 14.27 13.48
CA LYS A 91 23.10 13.69 12.63
C LYS A 91 22.64 13.47 11.18
N THR A 92 21.42 13.04 10.99
CA THR A 92 20.86 12.54 9.74
C THR A 92 20.85 13.64 8.65
N LYS A 93 21.33 13.31 7.47
CA LYS A 93 21.14 14.11 6.25
C LYS A 93 19.87 13.63 5.55
N THR A 94 19.06 14.55 5.06
CA THR A 94 17.84 14.22 4.32
C THR A 94 18.00 14.56 2.85
N ILE A 95 17.76 13.60 1.96
CA ILE A 95 17.63 13.83 0.52
C ILE A 95 16.21 13.48 0.13
N MET A 96 15.51 14.41 -0.50
CA MET A 96 14.13 14.22 -0.92
C MET A 96 13.90 14.64 -2.35
N ILE A 97 12.89 14.07 -2.96
CA ILE A 97 12.33 14.46 -4.25
C ILE A 97 10.84 14.77 -4.09
N ALA A 98 10.30 15.59 -4.96
CA ALA A 98 8.86 15.71 -5.15
C ALA A 98 8.37 14.61 -6.09
N GLY A 99 7.19 14.05 -5.81
CA GLY A 99 6.48 13.12 -6.67
C GLY A 99 5.43 13.79 -7.54
N ASN A 100 4.43 13.02 -7.96
CA ASN A 100 3.37 13.51 -8.84
C ASN A 100 2.25 14.26 -8.10
N HIS A 101 2.15 14.13 -6.77
CA HIS A 101 1.20 14.89 -5.96
C HIS A 101 1.77 16.23 -5.51
N ASP A 102 3.03 16.28 -5.14
CA ASP A 102 3.71 17.46 -4.61
C ASP A 102 4.73 18.07 -5.60
N TYR A 103 4.46 17.93 -6.91
CA TYR A 103 5.32 18.41 -8.00
C TYR A 103 5.73 19.86 -7.87
N MET A 104 6.92 20.20 -8.37
CA MET A 104 7.60 21.48 -8.16
C MET A 104 7.58 22.35 -9.42
N LYS A 105 6.63 23.27 -9.55
CA LYS A 105 6.73 24.34 -10.56
C LYS A 105 7.81 25.36 -10.18
N PRO A 106 8.44 26.04 -11.15
CA PRO A 106 9.54 26.97 -10.87
C PRO A 106 9.23 28.07 -9.86
N ASP A 107 7.97 28.53 -9.81
CA ASP A 107 7.46 29.56 -8.92
C ASP A 107 6.73 29.01 -7.68
N SER A 108 6.70 27.67 -7.51
CA SER A 108 6.06 27.05 -6.36
C SER A 108 6.84 27.30 -5.05
N PRO A 109 6.14 27.35 -3.91
CA PRO A 109 6.79 27.42 -2.60
C PRO A 109 7.87 26.38 -2.42
N MET A 110 7.62 25.10 -2.81
CA MET A 110 8.57 24.01 -2.64
C MET A 110 9.85 24.19 -3.45
N ALA A 111 9.78 24.75 -4.66
CA ALA A 111 10.96 25.01 -5.50
C ALA A 111 11.88 26.09 -4.93
N ASN A 112 11.32 27.02 -4.16
CA ASN A 112 12.02 28.18 -3.62
C ASN A 112 12.33 28.10 -2.13
N TYR A 113 11.79 27.07 -1.45
CA TYR A 113 12.00 26.88 -0.02
C TYR A 113 13.42 26.44 0.30
N LYS A 114 14.01 27.11 1.28
CA LYS A 114 15.33 26.75 1.80
C LYS A 114 15.16 26.00 3.12
N PHE A 115 15.26 24.69 3.04
CA PHE A 115 15.24 23.85 4.25
C PHE A 115 16.43 24.15 5.16
N SER A 116 16.21 23.97 6.47
CA SER A 116 17.26 24.09 7.46
C SER A 116 18.36 23.05 7.19
N SER A 117 19.56 23.50 7.24
CA SER A 117 20.90 22.92 7.12
C SER A 117 21.16 21.51 6.55
N LYS A 118 20.39 20.46 6.82
CA LYS A 118 20.73 19.07 6.45
C LYS A 118 19.78 18.41 5.45
N THR A 119 18.81 19.16 4.95
CA THR A 119 17.82 18.68 3.99
C THR A 119 18.07 19.25 2.61
N ILE A 120 18.16 18.40 1.61
CA ILE A 120 18.31 18.75 0.19
C ILE A 120 17.11 18.18 -0.55
N CYS A 121 16.30 19.07 -1.15
CA CYS A 121 15.30 18.71 -2.14
C CYS A 121 15.95 18.78 -3.53
N LEU A 122 15.90 17.67 -4.28
CA LEU A 122 16.48 17.63 -5.63
C LEU A 122 15.63 18.43 -6.61
N ALA A 123 16.30 19.07 -7.56
CA ALA A 123 15.63 19.91 -8.54
C ALA A 123 14.64 19.12 -9.42
N ALA A 124 13.61 19.82 -9.93
CA ALA A 124 12.68 19.25 -10.87
C ALA A 124 13.32 19.08 -12.27
N ASP A 125 12.92 18.05 -12.98
CA ASP A 125 13.25 17.73 -14.39
C ASP A 125 14.74 17.70 -14.73
N LYS A 126 15.58 17.71 -13.73
CA LYS A 126 17.02 17.68 -13.92
C LYS A 126 17.64 16.62 -13.03
N ILE A 127 18.25 15.59 -13.63
CA ILE A 127 19.02 14.61 -12.90
C ILE A 127 20.09 15.33 -12.08
N SER A 128 20.00 15.19 -10.78
CA SER A 128 20.90 15.76 -9.79
C SER A 128 21.70 14.68 -9.09
N ASN A 129 22.95 14.97 -8.77
CA ASN A 129 23.83 14.06 -8.06
C ASN A 129 24.33 14.76 -6.79
N VAL A 130 24.03 14.22 -5.64
CA VAL A 130 24.48 14.72 -4.33
C VAL A 130 25.47 13.75 -3.76
N TYR A 131 26.76 14.13 -3.77
CA TYR A 131 27.82 13.32 -3.16
C TYR A 131 28.12 13.76 -1.73
N MET A 132 27.90 12.87 -0.79
CA MET A 132 28.21 13.04 0.62
C MET A 132 29.54 12.35 0.94
N LYS A 133 30.62 13.14 1.03
CA LYS A 133 32.00 12.66 1.18
C LYS A 133 32.19 11.84 2.47
N ASP A 134 31.62 12.29 3.57
CA ASP A 134 31.69 11.64 4.88
C ASP A 134 31.01 10.28 4.95
N LEU A 135 30.00 10.05 4.10
CA LEU A 135 29.30 8.77 3.96
C LEU A 135 29.80 7.95 2.77
N ASN A 136 30.71 8.49 1.98
CA ASN A 136 31.09 7.95 0.67
C ASN A 136 29.91 7.51 -0.17
N THR A 137 28.83 8.31 -0.20
CA THR A 137 27.54 7.97 -0.83
C THR A 137 27.13 9.05 -1.82
N CYS A 138 26.70 8.64 -2.99
CA CYS A 138 26.14 9.51 -4.03
C CYS A 138 24.67 9.16 -4.25
N VAL A 139 23.77 10.12 -4.02
CA VAL A 139 22.34 9.99 -4.33
C VAL A 139 22.06 10.69 -5.65
N THR A 140 21.50 9.95 -6.60
CA THR A 140 21.10 10.42 -7.92
C THR A 140 19.57 10.42 -7.99
N GLY A 141 18.97 11.49 -8.47
CA GLY A 141 17.51 11.58 -8.62
C GLY A 141 17.07 12.93 -9.16
N PHE A 142 15.77 13.13 -9.26
CA PHE A 142 15.14 14.39 -9.64
C PHE A 142 13.69 14.43 -9.16
N SER A 143 13.13 15.62 -9.03
CA SER A 143 11.73 15.84 -8.66
C SER A 143 10.86 16.01 -9.90
N TYR A 144 9.56 15.80 -9.76
CA TYR A 144 8.57 16.13 -10.78
C TYR A 144 8.35 17.65 -10.88
N SER A 145 8.18 18.17 -12.11
CA SER A 145 7.72 19.54 -12.38
C SER A 145 6.24 19.61 -12.73
N GLU A 146 5.68 18.52 -13.21
CA GLU A 146 4.28 18.37 -13.59
C GLU A 146 3.70 17.10 -12.95
N ARG A 147 2.38 16.98 -12.93
CA ARG A 147 1.69 15.84 -12.31
C ARG A 147 1.94 14.52 -13.01
N GLU A 148 2.06 14.53 -14.34
CA GLU A 148 2.31 13.34 -15.16
C GLU A 148 3.69 13.46 -15.81
N ASN A 149 4.42 12.36 -15.88
CA ASN A 149 5.70 12.24 -16.56
C ASN A 149 5.81 10.85 -17.18
N GLU A 150 5.65 10.74 -18.48
CA GLU A 150 5.65 9.49 -19.23
C GLU A 150 7.04 9.10 -19.76
N ASP A 151 8.09 9.84 -19.38
CA ASP A 151 9.45 9.61 -19.86
C ASP A 151 10.05 8.32 -19.31
N ASP A 152 10.59 7.48 -20.18
CA ASP A 152 11.34 6.26 -19.82
C ASP A 152 12.80 6.60 -19.45
N ILE A 153 12.99 7.57 -18.55
CA ILE A 153 14.33 8.02 -18.17
C ILE A 153 14.99 7.13 -17.11
N LEU A 154 14.21 6.49 -16.24
CA LEU A 154 14.74 5.70 -15.12
C LEU A 154 15.61 4.53 -15.60
N ASN A 155 15.29 3.95 -16.74
CA ASN A 155 16.08 2.87 -17.34
C ASN A 155 17.44 3.30 -17.90
N GLN A 156 17.67 4.62 -18.05
CA GLN A 156 18.85 5.20 -18.67
C GLN A 156 19.82 5.82 -17.65
N ILE A 157 19.35 6.09 -16.43
CA ILE A 157 20.19 6.70 -15.37
C ILE A 157 21.26 5.70 -14.92
N LYS A 158 22.48 6.21 -14.80
CA LYS A 158 23.64 5.41 -14.37
C LYS A 158 24.25 5.98 -13.08
N PRO A 159 24.92 5.13 -12.27
CA PRO A 159 25.68 5.59 -11.11
C PRO A 159 26.67 6.70 -11.46
N ALA A 160 26.63 7.79 -10.68
CA ALA A 160 27.40 8.99 -10.99
C ALA A 160 28.81 8.98 -10.40
N LYS A 161 29.08 8.16 -9.36
CA LYS A 161 30.36 8.21 -8.61
C LYS A 161 30.98 6.83 -8.46
N ALA A 162 32.06 6.58 -9.20
CA ALA A 162 32.84 5.36 -9.04
C ALA A 162 33.46 5.26 -7.62
N GLY A 163 33.43 4.05 -7.04
CA GLY A 163 33.99 3.77 -5.71
C GLY A 163 33.13 4.21 -4.54
N ALA A 164 32.02 4.95 -4.78
CA ALA A 164 31.06 5.32 -3.77
C ALA A 164 29.87 4.34 -3.73
N ILE A 165 29.07 4.40 -2.66
CA ILE A 165 27.71 3.83 -2.63
C ILE A 165 26.83 4.71 -3.51
N ASN A 166 26.24 4.15 -4.55
CA ASN A 166 25.38 4.88 -5.46
C ASN A 166 23.91 4.48 -5.22
N ILE A 167 23.10 5.47 -4.88
CA ILE A 167 21.67 5.32 -4.62
C ILE A 167 20.89 6.07 -5.69
N LEU A 168 19.92 5.40 -6.34
CA LEU A 168 18.91 6.06 -7.17
C LEU A 168 17.69 6.35 -6.30
N LEU A 169 17.27 7.62 -6.26
CA LEU A 169 16.05 8.06 -5.59
C LEU A 169 15.06 8.49 -6.67
N ALA A 170 13.93 7.78 -6.78
CA ALA A 170 12.96 8.00 -7.83
C ALA A 170 11.52 7.76 -7.36
N HIS A 171 10.57 8.39 -8.06
CA HIS A 171 9.15 8.26 -7.80
C HIS A 171 8.44 7.89 -9.10
N GLY A 172 7.73 6.76 -9.17
CA GLY A 172 7.05 6.32 -10.37
C GLY A 172 6.85 4.81 -10.46
N GLY A 173 6.38 4.32 -11.62
CA GLY A 173 6.20 2.89 -11.84
C GLY A 173 4.93 2.48 -12.56
N ASP A 174 4.12 3.43 -13.04
CA ASP A 174 3.01 3.17 -13.94
C ASP A 174 3.19 3.92 -15.27
N ALA A 175 2.26 3.75 -16.20
CA ALA A 175 2.39 4.29 -17.55
C ALA A 175 2.44 5.82 -17.63
N LYS A 176 1.89 6.52 -16.63
CA LYS A 176 1.80 7.99 -16.59
C LYS A 176 2.83 8.65 -15.66
N HIS A 177 3.48 7.85 -14.84
CA HIS A 177 4.37 8.33 -13.79
C HIS A 177 5.70 7.57 -13.85
N LEU A 178 6.65 8.09 -14.63
CA LEU A 178 7.99 7.55 -14.87
C LEU A 178 7.98 6.03 -15.04
N PRO A 179 7.48 5.54 -16.18
CA PRO A 179 7.42 4.10 -16.43
C PRO A 179 8.82 3.49 -16.40
N PHE A 180 8.94 2.30 -15.83
CA PHE A 180 10.18 1.56 -15.83
C PHE A 180 9.97 0.06 -16.00
N ASN A 181 11.00 -0.59 -16.54
CA ASN A 181 11.04 -2.03 -16.58
C ASN A 181 11.74 -2.57 -15.32
N LYS A 182 11.03 -3.35 -14.52
CA LYS A 182 11.58 -3.96 -13.28
C LYS A 182 12.85 -4.78 -13.55
N LYS A 183 12.96 -5.44 -14.72
CA LYS A 183 14.17 -6.18 -15.10
C LYS A 183 15.37 -5.25 -15.25
N ASN A 184 15.19 -4.12 -15.95
CA ASN A 184 16.28 -3.15 -16.15
C ASN A 184 16.77 -2.57 -14.82
N LEU A 185 15.85 -2.25 -13.91
CA LEU A 185 16.23 -1.77 -12.57
C LEU A 185 16.94 -2.84 -11.75
N ARG A 186 16.53 -4.11 -11.84
CA ARG A 186 17.25 -5.23 -11.17
C ARG A 186 18.69 -5.40 -11.67
N GLU A 187 18.92 -5.09 -12.94
CA GLU A 187 20.22 -5.18 -13.62
C GLU A 187 21.00 -3.86 -13.55
N SER A 188 20.43 -2.81 -12.96
CA SER A 188 21.10 -1.52 -12.79
C SER A 188 22.35 -1.67 -11.91
N ASN A 189 23.33 -0.82 -12.15
CA ASN A 189 24.57 -0.82 -11.37
C ASN A 189 24.50 0.00 -10.10
N PHE A 190 23.32 0.47 -9.69
CA PHE A 190 23.12 1.12 -8.40
C PHE A 190 23.27 0.10 -7.27
N ASP A 191 23.79 0.55 -6.14
CA ASP A 191 23.87 -0.26 -4.93
C ASP A 191 22.51 -0.38 -4.24
N TYR A 192 21.70 0.69 -4.36
CA TYR A 192 20.34 0.75 -3.87
C TYR A 192 19.47 1.63 -4.76
N VAL A 193 18.24 1.22 -5.03
CA VAL A 193 17.22 1.99 -5.75
C VAL A 193 16.04 2.17 -4.81
N ALA A 194 15.83 3.42 -4.39
CA ALA A 194 14.76 3.85 -3.50
C ALA A 194 13.59 4.39 -4.34
N LEU A 195 12.47 3.65 -4.35
CA LEU A 195 11.28 3.97 -5.15
C LEU A 195 10.09 4.37 -4.28
N GLY A 196 9.32 5.36 -4.73
CA GLY A 196 7.98 5.71 -4.26
C GLY A 196 6.95 5.65 -5.40
N HIS A 197 5.73 6.07 -5.13
CA HIS A 197 4.55 6.15 -5.99
C HIS A 197 3.54 5.02 -5.79
N ILE A 198 3.96 3.79 -5.76
CA ILE A 198 3.05 2.67 -5.51
C ILE A 198 2.95 2.47 -4.01
N HIS A 199 1.76 2.71 -3.43
CA HIS A 199 1.54 2.66 -1.98
C HIS A 199 1.79 1.28 -1.36
N LYS A 200 1.69 0.21 -2.14
CA LYS A 200 1.99 -1.15 -1.67
C LYS A 200 3.49 -1.39 -1.65
N PRO A 201 4.09 -1.73 -0.49
CA PRO A 201 5.51 -2.10 -0.43
C PRO A 201 5.82 -3.30 -1.33
N GLU A 202 6.93 -3.20 -2.08
CA GLU A 202 7.38 -4.29 -2.95
C GLU A 202 8.90 -4.42 -2.95
N ILE A 203 9.41 -5.62 -2.71
CA ILE A 203 10.82 -5.95 -2.88
C ILE A 203 11.02 -6.42 -4.32
N ILE A 204 11.47 -5.51 -5.20
CA ILE A 204 11.72 -5.82 -6.61
C ILE A 204 13.01 -6.63 -6.76
N LYS A 205 14.05 -6.27 -5.99
CA LYS A 205 15.29 -7.02 -5.82
C LYS A 205 15.75 -6.88 -4.37
N GLU A 206 15.93 -8.01 -3.71
CA GLU A 206 16.30 -8.04 -2.31
C GLU A 206 17.54 -7.18 -2.01
N ASN A 207 17.46 -6.35 -0.99
CA ASN A 207 18.52 -5.43 -0.53
C ASN A 207 19.03 -4.43 -1.59
N ALA A 208 18.35 -4.29 -2.73
CA ALA A 208 18.87 -3.47 -3.82
C ALA A 208 17.81 -2.60 -4.51
N VAL A 209 16.61 -3.09 -4.81
CA VAL A 209 15.56 -2.32 -5.53
C VAL A 209 14.26 -2.49 -4.78
N ILE A 210 13.80 -1.44 -4.12
CA ILE A 210 12.65 -1.52 -3.23
C ILE A 210 11.71 -0.34 -3.46
N MET A 211 10.43 -0.66 -3.56
CA MET A 211 9.30 0.26 -3.45
C MET A 211 8.91 0.31 -1.97
N ALA A 212 9.07 1.46 -1.33
CA ALA A 212 8.81 1.57 0.12
C ALA A 212 7.33 1.43 0.47
N GLY A 213 6.45 1.88 -0.42
CA GLY A 213 5.04 2.06 -0.15
C GLY A 213 4.76 3.29 0.71
N SER A 214 3.48 3.53 1.00
CA SER A 214 3.05 4.65 1.83
C SER A 214 3.32 4.39 3.33
N LEU A 215 3.44 5.47 4.11
CA LEU A 215 3.56 5.37 5.57
C LEU A 215 2.25 4.96 6.24
N GLU A 216 1.16 5.49 5.73
CA GLU A 216 -0.22 5.17 6.15
C GLU A 216 -1.05 4.83 4.92
N PRO A 217 -2.06 3.96 5.04
CA PRO A 217 -3.00 3.76 3.95
C PRO A 217 -3.91 4.99 3.82
N ILE A 218 -4.15 5.46 2.61
CA ILE A 218 -5.02 6.63 2.37
C ILE A 218 -6.31 6.30 1.63
N ASP A 219 -6.44 5.07 1.17
CA ASP A 219 -7.58 4.57 0.41
C ASP A 219 -7.91 3.13 0.82
N TYR A 220 -9.19 2.71 0.66
CA TYR A 220 -9.65 1.36 1.01
C TYR A 220 -8.99 0.25 0.17
N THR A 221 -8.36 0.59 -0.95
CA THR A 221 -7.57 -0.35 -1.76
C THR A 221 -6.15 -0.54 -1.20
N ASP A 222 -5.71 0.34 -0.31
CA ASP A 222 -4.41 0.32 0.36
C ASP A 222 -4.35 -0.75 1.46
N THR A 223 -4.63 -2.00 1.13
CA THR A 223 -4.63 -3.10 2.09
C THR A 223 -3.22 -3.59 2.46
N GLY A 224 -3.09 -4.16 3.65
CA GLY A 224 -1.83 -4.72 4.17
C GLY A 224 -0.98 -3.72 4.95
N ALA A 225 0.20 -4.16 5.37
CA ALA A 225 1.11 -3.35 6.17
C ALA A 225 1.65 -2.14 5.40
N ARG A 226 1.80 -1.01 6.10
CA ARG A 226 2.41 0.22 5.61
C ARG A 226 3.55 0.63 6.53
N GLY A 227 4.57 1.29 5.97
CA GLY A 227 5.75 1.61 6.76
C GLY A 227 6.90 2.16 5.92
N TYR A 228 8.11 1.95 6.39
CA TYR A 228 9.33 2.41 5.75
C TYR A 228 10.38 1.29 5.65
N ILE A 229 11.43 1.51 4.86
CA ILE A 229 12.58 0.61 4.78
C ILE A 229 13.69 1.16 5.66
N TYR A 230 14.15 0.36 6.61
CA TYR A 230 15.42 0.58 7.30
C TYR A 230 16.53 -0.17 6.57
N GLY A 231 17.68 0.47 6.38
CA GLY A 231 18.80 -0.15 5.70
C GLY A 231 20.14 0.15 6.37
N GLU A 232 21.05 -0.79 6.21
CA GLU A 232 22.45 -0.66 6.61
C GLU A 232 23.38 -0.98 5.43
N VAL A 233 24.43 -0.22 5.29
CA VAL A 233 25.51 -0.50 4.35
C VAL A 233 26.80 -0.75 5.14
N ALA A 234 27.38 -1.91 4.95
CA ALA A 234 28.66 -2.26 5.56
C ALA A 234 29.54 -2.99 4.54
N ASN A 235 30.78 -2.56 4.38
CA ASN A 235 31.74 -3.15 3.42
C ASN A 235 31.18 -3.25 1.99
N GLY A 236 30.39 -2.24 1.57
CA GLY A 236 29.76 -2.23 0.26
C GLY A 236 28.54 -3.15 0.09
N VAL A 237 28.10 -3.83 1.14
CA VAL A 237 26.91 -4.69 1.15
C VAL A 237 25.75 -3.94 1.79
N VAL A 238 24.63 -3.86 1.08
CA VAL A 238 23.37 -3.30 1.57
C VAL A 238 22.54 -4.43 2.19
N LYS A 239 21.95 -4.17 3.36
CA LYS A 239 20.92 -5.00 3.99
C LYS A 239 19.73 -4.12 4.34
N THR A 240 18.54 -4.61 4.11
CA THR A 240 17.30 -3.86 4.32
C THR A 240 16.25 -4.69 5.03
N GLU A 241 15.41 -4.02 5.81
CA GLU A 241 14.21 -4.58 6.40
C GLU A 241 13.03 -3.61 6.25
N PHE A 242 11.82 -4.15 6.09
CA PHE A 242 10.59 -3.38 6.12
C PHE A 242 10.15 -3.20 7.58
N VAL A 243 9.91 -1.96 7.98
CA VAL A 243 9.45 -1.61 9.33
C VAL A 243 7.99 -1.14 9.23
N PRO A 244 7.02 -1.94 9.66
CA PRO A 244 5.62 -1.52 9.71
C PRO A 244 5.44 -0.44 10.78
N ILE A 245 4.70 0.64 10.45
CA ILE A 245 4.52 1.78 11.34
C ILE A 245 3.11 2.35 11.35
N ALA A 246 2.30 2.03 10.34
CA ALA A 246 0.94 2.57 10.22
C ALA A 246 0.11 2.31 11.47
N GLN A 247 -0.68 3.31 11.87
CA GLN A 247 -1.56 3.25 13.03
C GLN A 247 -2.84 2.47 12.75
N ARG A 248 -3.26 2.39 11.48
CA ARG A 248 -4.44 1.64 11.01
C ARG A 248 -4.12 0.88 9.73
N ALA A 249 -4.91 -0.14 9.47
CA ALA A 249 -4.92 -0.85 8.20
C ALA A 249 -6.34 -0.91 7.64
N TYR A 250 -6.49 -0.84 6.32
CA TYR A 250 -7.72 -1.28 5.65
C TYR A 250 -7.66 -2.79 5.49
N MET A 251 -8.71 -3.47 5.93
CA MET A 251 -8.77 -4.92 5.97
C MET A 251 -10.04 -5.45 5.29
N ASN A 252 -9.85 -6.38 4.37
CA ASN A 252 -10.95 -7.13 3.79
C ASN A 252 -11.25 -8.35 4.68
N LEU A 253 -12.41 -8.36 5.30
CA LEU A 253 -12.86 -9.42 6.19
C LEU A 253 -13.86 -10.32 5.44
N LEU A 254 -13.44 -11.51 5.05
CA LEU A 254 -14.28 -12.50 4.41
C LEU A 254 -14.97 -13.38 5.47
N ILE A 255 -16.29 -13.35 5.49
CA ILE A 255 -17.14 -14.14 6.38
C ILE A 255 -17.86 -15.20 5.54
N ASN A 256 -17.41 -16.43 5.67
CA ASN A 256 -18.10 -17.58 5.04
C ASN A 256 -19.17 -18.10 5.97
N ILE A 257 -20.42 -18.01 5.54
CA ILE A 257 -21.57 -18.49 6.31
C ILE A 257 -22.05 -19.84 5.82
N LYS A 258 -22.72 -20.57 6.72
CA LYS A 258 -23.36 -21.86 6.48
C LYS A 258 -24.87 -21.70 6.52
N PRO A 259 -25.64 -22.64 5.94
CA PRO A 259 -27.12 -22.58 5.91
C PRO A 259 -27.79 -22.42 7.27
N ASP A 260 -27.20 -22.97 8.32
CA ASP A 260 -27.71 -22.97 9.70
C ASP A 260 -27.26 -21.75 10.54
N HIS A 261 -26.44 -20.86 9.99
CA HIS A 261 -26.03 -19.66 10.70
C HIS A 261 -27.18 -18.66 10.81
N THR A 262 -27.56 -18.31 12.03
CA THR A 262 -28.53 -17.25 12.29
C THR A 262 -27.91 -15.88 12.08
N PRO A 263 -28.69 -14.79 11.80
CA PRO A 263 -28.18 -13.43 11.70
C PRO A 263 -27.33 -13.02 12.90
N ARG A 264 -27.75 -13.40 14.13
CA ARG A 264 -27.00 -13.10 15.34
C ARG A 264 -25.64 -13.80 15.37
N MET A 265 -25.55 -15.06 14.98
CA MET A 265 -24.29 -15.80 14.90
C MET A 265 -23.30 -15.13 13.94
N ILE A 266 -23.80 -14.57 12.82
CA ILE A 266 -22.97 -13.88 11.83
C ILE A 266 -22.44 -12.56 12.38
N VAL A 267 -23.30 -11.77 13.05
CA VAL A 267 -22.89 -10.54 13.72
C VAL A 267 -21.84 -10.83 14.81
N ASP A 268 -22.05 -11.85 15.65
CA ASP A 268 -21.11 -12.26 16.69
C ASP A 268 -19.78 -12.79 16.09
N LEU A 269 -19.82 -13.43 14.91
CA LEU A 269 -18.63 -13.89 14.20
C LEU A 269 -17.80 -12.69 13.69
N VAL A 270 -18.45 -11.71 13.08
CA VAL A 270 -17.80 -10.47 12.63
C VAL A 270 -17.20 -9.71 13.83
N ASP A 271 -17.96 -9.56 14.91
CA ASP A 271 -17.50 -8.88 16.13
C ASP A 271 -16.20 -9.52 16.66
N ARG A 272 -16.18 -10.84 16.82
CA ARG A 272 -14.98 -11.58 17.27
C ARG A 272 -13.80 -11.42 16.33
N GLN A 273 -14.02 -11.42 15.03
CA GLN A 273 -12.95 -11.21 14.04
C GLN A 273 -12.34 -9.83 14.16
N ILE A 274 -13.17 -8.79 14.28
CA ILE A 274 -12.71 -7.41 14.44
C ILE A 274 -11.93 -7.26 15.75
N GLN A 275 -12.42 -7.85 16.85
CA GLN A 275 -11.71 -7.83 18.14
C GLN A 275 -10.31 -8.45 18.04
N ASN A 276 -10.19 -9.57 17.34
CA ASN A 276 -8.91 -10.27 17.15
C ASN A 276 -7.94 -9.51 16.24
N LEU A 277 -8.45 -8.82 15.21
CA LEU A 277 -7.64 -8.14 14.20
C LEU A 277 -7.30 -6.69 14.58
N GLY A 278 -8.02 -6.12 15.56
CA GLY A 278 -7.78 -4.78 16.08
C GLY A 278 -8.90 -3.78 15.76
N THR A 279 -9.48 -3.22 16.81
CA THR A 279 -10.68 -2.36 16.74
C THR A 279 -10.44 -0.99 16.08
N LYS A 280 -9.18 -0.56 15.94
CA LYS A 280 -8.80 0.69 15.24
C LYS A 280 -8.75 0.57 13.73
N ASN A 281 -8.59 -0.64 13.19
CA ASN A 281 -8.54 -0.87 11.75
C ASN A 281 -9.85 -0.51 11.06
N ILE A 282 -9.80 -0.32 9.75
CA ILE A 282 -10.96 0.00 8.90
C ILE A 282 -11.30 -1.25 8.10
N TYR A 283 -12.57 -1.68 8.17
CA TYR A 283 -12.99 -2.96 7.64
C TYR A 283 -13.93 -2.83 6.46
N ARG A 284 -13.65 -3.58 5.40
CA ARG A 284 -14.60 -3.96 4.38
C ARG A 284 -15.01 -5.40 4.62
N ILE A 285 -16.29 -5.63 4.91
CA ILE A 285 -16.82 -6.94 5.27
C ILE A 285 -17.51 -7.55 4.05
N LEU A 286 -17.14 -8.76 3.69
CA LEU A 286 -17.74 -9.52 2.61
C LEU A 286 -18.33 -10.80 3.20
N VAL A 287 -19.66 -10.88 3.27
CA VAL A 287 -20.39 -12.05 3.73
C VAL A 287 -20.75 -12.92 2.52
N LYS A 288 -20.25 -14.14 2.48
CA LYS A 288 -20.49 -15.10 1.40
C LYS A 288 -21.05 -16.42 1.93
N GLY A 289 -21.85 -17.09 1.13
CA GLY A 289 -22.31 -18.43 1.43
C GLY A 289 -23.78 -18.62 1.11
N GLN A 290 -24.41 -19.52 1.87
CA GLN A 290 -25.81 -19.87 1.71
C GLN A 290 -26.53 -19.75 3.04
N ASN A 291 -27.80 -19.32 3.02
CA ASN A 291 -28.67 -19.27 4.19
C ASN A 291 -30.08 -19.73 3.81
N HIS A 292 -30.79 -20.43 4.71
CA HIS A 292 -32.13 -20.96 4.40
C HIS A 292 -33.19 -19.89 4.21
N ASN A 293 -33.03 -18.71 4.81
CA ASN A 293 -34.14 -17.71 4.89
C ASN A 293 -33.85 -16.41 4.15
N ARG A 294 -32.74 -16.27 3.40
CA ARG A 294 -32.31 -14.97 2.83
C ARG A 294 -32.39 -13.84 3.87
N ASP A 295 -32.04 -14.15 5.10
CA ASP A 295 -32.16 -13.21 6.20
C ASP A 295 -31.43 -11.89 5.88
N VAL A 296 -32.05 -10.79 6.22
CA VAL A 296 -31.41 -9.48 6.21
C VAL A 296 -30.49 -9.40 7.41
N PHE A 297 -29.20 -9.32 7.16
CA PHE A 297 -28.22 -9.17 8.23
C PHE A 297 -28.07 -7.70 8.61
N ASP A 298 -28.42 -7.37 9.86
CA ASP A 298 -28.26 -6.02 10.38
C ASP A 298 -26.92 -5.86 11.09
N PHE A 299 -26.02 -5.12 10.48
CA PHE A 299 -24.71 -4.77 11.03
C PHE A 299 -24.65 -3.40 11.67
N SER A 300 -25.78 -2.69 11.86
CA SER A 300 -25.83 -1.31 12.40
C SER A 300 -25.14 -1.19 13.76
N SER A 301 -25.32 -2.20 14.64
CA SER A 301 -24.67 -2.23 15.94
C SER A 301 -23.14 -2.35 15.87
N LEU A 302 -22.60 -3.03 14.85
CA LEU A 302 -21.16 -3.11 14.63
C LEU A 302 -20.66 -1.82 13.99
N MET A 303 -21.39 -1.25 13.03
CA MET A 303 -21.01 -0.01 12.36
C MET A 303 -20.97 1.19 13.33
N SER A 304 -21.75 1.15 14.40
CA SER A 304 -21.69 2.18 15.45
C SER A 304 -20.50 2.04 16.41
N ARG A 305 -19.86 0.87 16.48
CA ARG A 305 -18.75 0.55 17.38
C ARG A 305 -17.38 0.48 16.69
N TYR A 306 -17.36 0.16 15.41
CA TYR A 306 -16.15 -0.10 14.65
C TYR A 306 -16.09 0.70 13.35
N ASN A 307 -14.90 0.88 12.83
CA ASN A 307 -14.65 1.55 11.56
C ASN A 307 -14.99 0.59 10.40
N ILE A 308 -16.27 0.40 10.10
CA ILE A 308 -16.72 -0.42 8.98
C ILE A 308 -17.00 0.49 7.77
N TYR A 309 -16.13 0.40 6.77
CA TYR A 309 -16.25 1.17 5.54
C TYR A 309 -17.44 0.74 4.70
N GLU A 310 -17.58 -0.58 4.52
CA GLU A 310 -18.62 -1.20 3.68
C GLU A 310 -18.92 -2.62 4.15
N VAL A 311 -20.19 -3.03 3.99
CA VAL A 311 -20.62 -4.43 4.11
C VAL A 311 -21.23 -4.86 2.78
N VAL A 312 -20.66 -5.90 2.17
CA VAL A 312 -21.17 -6.52 0.95
C VAL A 312 -21.69 -7.91 1.30
N THR A 313 -22.93 -8.21 0.90
CA THR A 313 -23.57 -9.49 1.15
C THR A 313 -23.77 -10.23 -0.17
N GLU A 314 -23.06 -11.34 -0.35
CA GLU A 314 -23.17 -12.27 -1.47
C GLU A 314 -23.67 -13.62 -0.95
N VAL A 315 -24.92 -13.62 -0.47
CA VAL A 315 -25.56 -14.80 0.13
C VAL A 315 -26.67 -15.30 -0.80
N SER A 316 -26.62 -16.56 -1.15
CA SER A 316 -27.68 -17.26 -1.88
C SER A 316 -28.56 -18.08 -0.93
N GLU A 317 -29.73 -18.45 -1.40
CA GLU A 317 -30.63 -19.31 -0.65
C GLU A 317 -30.08 -20.74 -0.58
N ALA A 318 -30.11 -21.34 0.61
CA ALA A 318 -29.75 -22.74 0.79
C ALA A 318 -31.03 -23.60 0.57
N TYR A 319 -31.06 -24.35 -0.50
CA TYR A 319 -32.14 -25.24 -0.79
C TYR A 319 -31.92 -26.63 -0.18
N ASP A 320 -32.91 -27.13 0.56
CA ASP A 320 -32.99 -28.55 0.91
C ASP A 320 -33.54 -29.31 -0.31
N LEU A 321 -32.63 -29.79 -1.15
CA LEU A 321 -32.96 -30.45 -2.41
C LEU A 321 -33.82 -31.70 -2.21
N GLN A 322 -33.59 -32.44 -1.10
CA GLN A 322 -34.35 -33.64 -0.83
C GLN A 322 -35.80 -33.28 -0.50
N LYS A 323 -36.00 -32.35 0.42
CA LYS A 323 -37.32 -31.86 0.79
C LYS A 323 -38.07 -31.23 -0.41
N LEU A 324 -37.36 -30.38 -1.18
CA LEU A 324 -37.97 -29.77 -2.41
C LEU A 324 -38.34 -30.82 -3.44
N TYR A 325 -37.56 -31.89 -3.60
CA TYR A 325 -37.91 -33.00 -4.49
C TYR A 325 -39.15 -33.76 -4.00
N GLU A 326 -39.21 -34.10 -2.72
CA GLU A 326 -40.33 -34.80 -2.12
C GLU A 326 -41.66 -34.02 -2.26
N GLU A 327 -41.61 -32.71 -2.09
CA GLU A 327 -42.77 -31.81 -2.21
C GLU A 327 -43.17 -31.56 -3.67
N ASN A 328 -42.27 -31.77 -4.65
CA ASN A 328 -42.46 -31.36 -6.06
C ASN A 328 -42.31 -32.50 -7.08
N GLN A 329 -42.42 -33.77 -6.70
CA GLN A 329 -42.12 -34.95 -7.54
C GLN A 329 -42.83 -34.95 -8.91
N ASN A 330 -44.02 -34.35 -9.01
CA ASN A 330 -44.86 -34.38 -10.20
C ASN A 330 -44.83 -33.10 -11.06
N ASN A 331 -44.04 -32.12 -10.69
CA ASN A 331 -43.96 -30.84 -11.39
C ASN A 331 -42.56 -30.57 -11.99
N LEU A 332 -42.34 -29.38 -12.57
CA LEU A 332 -41.11 -29.00 -13.23
C LEU A 332 -39.94 -28.94 -12.26
N ILE A 333 -40.17 -28.50 -11.02
CA ILE A 333 -39.13 -28.38 -9.99
C ILE A 333 -38.55 -29.76 -9.65
N GLY A 334 -39.42 -30.77 -9.38
CA GLY A 334 -38.97 -32.12 -9.08
C GLY A 334 -38.22 -32.77 -10.23
N ARG A 335 -38.68 -32.57 -11.48
CA ARG A 335 -37.99 -33.07 -12.68
C ARG A 335 -36.60 -32.41 -12.82
N PHE A 336 -36.50 -31.12 -12.59
CA PHE A 336 -35.27 -30.37 -12.66
C PHE A 336 -34.23 -30.88 -11.61
N ILE A 337 -34.69 -31.04 -10.36
CA ILE A 337 -33.85 -31.59 -9.28
C ILE A 337 -33.37 -33.02 -9.61
N ASN A 338 -34.29 -33.89 -10.04
CA ASN A 338 -33.97 -35.29 -10.35
C ASN A 338 -32.92 -35.42 -11.49
N GLN A 339 -33.05 -34.56 -12.52
CA GLN A 339 -32.16 -34.61 -13.69
C GLN A 339 -30.72 -34.15 -13.38
N LEU A 340 -30.55 -33.30 -12.37
CA LEU A 340 -29.25 -32.74 -11.99
C LEU A 340 -28.67 -33.34 -10.71
N SER A 341 -29.42 -34.15 -9.95
CA SER A 341 -29.00 -34.69 -8.65
C SER A 341 -27.74 -35.54 -8.70
N ASP A 342 -27.55 -36.33 -9.78
CA ASP A 342 -26.38 -37.22 -9.92
C ASP A 342 -25.05 -36.48 -10.04
N HIS A 343 -25.06 -35.21 -10.48
CA HIS A 343 -23.87 -34.37 -10.67
C HIS A 343 -23.72 -33.27 -9.60
N TYR A 344 -24.74 -33.02 -8.78
CA TYR A 344 -24.76 -31.88 -7.84
C TYR A 344 -23.64 -31.90 -6.85
N TYR A 345 -23.27 -33.07 -6.32
CA TYR A 345 -22.23 -33.16 -5.27
C TYR A 345 -20.80 -33.21 -5.80
N SER A 346 -20.62 -33.48 -7.08
CA SER A 346 -19.31 -33.66 -7.70
C SER A 346 -18.78 -32.46 -8.51
N ASP A 347 -19.66 -31.51 -8.86
CA ASP A 347 -19.34 -30.39 -9.76
C ASP A 347 -19.85 -29.04 -9.22
N GLU A 348 -18.94 -28.11 -8.98
CA GLU A 348 -19.24 -26.75 -8.52
C GLU A 348 -20.07 -25.94 -9.53
N ILE A 349 -19.91 -26.21 -10.83
CA ILE A 349 -20.71 -25.58 -11.89
C ILE A 349 -22.15 -26.10 -11.79
N CYS A 350 -22.31 -27.39 -11.58
CA CYS A 350 -23.61 -28.02 -11.44
C CYS A 350 -24.36 -27.51 -10.20
N LYS A 351 -23.67 -27.34 -9.06
CA LYS A 351 -24.24 -26.72 -7.86
C LYS A 351 -24.77 -25.32 -8.14
N LYS A 352 -24.01 -24.47 -8.82
CA LYS A 352 -24.45 -23.13 -9.21
C LYS A 352 -25.63 -23.16 -10.16
N ALA A 353 -25.62 -24.03 -11.17
CA ALA A 353 -26.72 -24.18 -12.12
C ALA A 353 -28.00 -24.61 -11.44
N VAL A 354 -27.93 -25.56 -10.50
CA VAL A 354 -29.09 -25.98 -9.70
C VAL A 354 -29.65 -24.82 -8.89
N HIS A 355 -28.80 -24.07 -8.22
CA HIS A 355 -29.24 -22.92 -7.43
C HIS A 355 -29.91 -21.84 -8.29
N TYR A 356 -29.31 -21.44 -9.41
CA TYR A 356 -29.91 -20.46 -10.32
C TYR A 356 -31.21 -20.93 -10.92
N GLY A 357 -31.28 -22.23 -11.31
CA GLY A 357 -32.48 -22.82 -11.83
C GLY A 357 -33.64 -22.85 -10.82
N LEU A 358 -33.36 -23.25 -9.58
CA LEU A 358 -34.32 -23.23 -8.48
C LEU A 358 -34.78 -21.80 -8.13
N ASP A 359 -33.86 -20.85 -8.10
CA ASP A 359 -34.20 -19.44 -7.89
C ASP A 359 -35.22 -18.93 -8.89
N VAL A 360 -35.10 -19.32 -10.17
CA VAL A 360 -36.05 -18.92 -11.22
C VAL A 360 -37.35 -19.67 -11.08
N LEU A 361 -37.29 -21.00 -10.91
CA LEU A 361 -38.50 -21.83 -10.87
C LEU A 361 -39.39 -21.53 -9.67
N LEU A 362 -38.80 -21.29 -8.50
CA LEU A 362 -39.53 -20.97 -7.29
C LEU A 362 -40.13 -19.55 -7.32
N LYS A 363 -39.44 -18.57 -7.92
CA LYS A 363 -39.97 -17.20 -8.08
C LYS A 363 -41.10 -17.10 -9.11
N THR A 364 -41.06 -17.92 -10.17
CA THR A 364 -42.09 -17.92 -11.20
C THR A 364 -43.34 -18.75 -10.82
N GLY A 365 -43.20 -19.66 -9.85
CA GLY A 365 -44.31 -20.45 -9.32
C GLY A 365 -45.17 -19.71 -8.29
N GLU A 366 -44.79 -18.53 -7.85
CA GLU A 366 -45.60 -17.67 -6.96
C GLU A 366 -46.58 -16.75 -7.70
N GLN A 367 -46.73 -16.93 -9.00
CA GLN A 367 -47.82 -16.31 -9.81
C GLN A 367 -48.86 -17.39 -10.18
#